data_57199cee2d67d1e24a29e75ebfa6a7ed
#
_entry.id   57199cee2d67d1e24a29e75ebfa6a7ed
#
_cell.length_a   1.000
_cell.length_b   1.000
_cell.length_c   1.000
_cell.angle_alpha   90.00
_cell.angle_beta   90.00
_cell.angle_gamma   90.00
#
_symmetry.space_group_name_H-M   'P 1'
#
loop_
_entity.id
_entity.type
_entity.pdbx_description
1 polymer ?
#
loop_
_entity_poly.entity_id
_entity_poly.type
_entity_poly.pdbx_seq_one_letter_code
_entity_poly.pdbx_strand_id
1 'polypeptide(L)'
;RCLLQFNQYHHFTVDEHTLRAIESAENFESDPGPVGKAYRDMHHKELLHLALLLHDAGKGFEEDHSEVGRRLAADSADRLGLPEHQRELVMMLVHRHLQMADLALRRDIGDATLLLKFSHDVGSPDALRMLFVLTAADISAVGPGTWNQWKADLTVTLYDRTMLWLSGKSHLFDEATRLKQIEHLVIDLFQTQTRTNAGARFQAFDINSLQERLQQCPAHYLLETPPERIVEDFVIANARTFHEIHVTAAYDKETETVEYRVILDENIASGCFHKLAGVLAAKRLEILSAMICTTQGGLIIDVFRVRDSDHSHEIPSFRIDEIAAAIRRVLRGETEVETLLRSRGRFAVRATVGPHSDLPLRVVVDNDSSDRCTIIDVFAHDRPGLLYAIGKVLFELDLSVLQAKITTHFDQVLDVFFVTDGAGCKIHDGARLTAIRECLSQQINIFENDARSDS
;
A
#
# COMPACT_ATOMS: atom_id res chain seq x y z
N ARG A 1 18.18 -13.02 26.01
CA ARG A 1 19.13 -12.18 26.73
C ARG A 1 19.60 -11.04 25.82
N CYS A 2 18.93 -9.88 25.90
CA CYS A 2 19.35 -8.63 25.28
C CYS A 2 19.88 -8.80 23.84
N LEU A 3 19.19 -9.56 23.02
CA LEU A 3 19.54 -9.73 21.61
C LEU A 3 19.33 -8.37 20.95
N LEU A 4 20.41 -7.68 20.62
CA LEU A 4 20.36 -6.47 19.83
C LEU A 4 19.89 -6.86 18.44
N GLN A 5 18.75 -6.33 18.02
CA GLN A 5 18.39 -6.38 16.63
C GLN A 5 19.31 -5.39 15.91
N PHE A 6 20.25 -5.90 15.09
CA PHE A 6 21.23 -5.08 14.35
C PHE A 6 20.59 -4.38 13.13
N ASN A 7 19.34 -3.96 13.23
CA ASN A 7 18.79 -3.02 12.28
C ASN A 7 18.43 -1.72 13.01
N GLN A 8 18.68 -0.58 12.43
CA GLN A 8 18.57 0.77 13.01
C GLN A 8 17.16 1.13 13.54
N TYR A 9 16.25 0.20 13.62
CA TYR A 9 14.81 0.41 13.72
C TYR A 9 14.17 -0.13 14.96
N HIS A 10 14.69 -1.21 15.44
CA HIS A 10 14.35 -1.56 16.79
C HIS A 10 15.21 -0.64 17.68
N HIS A 11 14.66 0.49 18.08
CA HIS A 11 15.20 1.33 19.14
C HIS A 11 15.44 0.50 20.41
N PHE A 12 14.98 -0.75 20.40
CA PHE A 12 14.89 -1.64 21.54
C PHE A 12 15.48 -3.02 21.22
N THR A 13 15.97 -3.70 22.26
CA THR A 13 16.29 -5.13 22.18
C THR A 13 15.00 -5.94 21.93
N VAL A 14 15.13 -7.22 21.50
CA VAL A 14 13.95 -8.12 21.35
C VAL A 14 13.14 -8.17 22.64
N ASP A 15 13.81 -8.25 23.81
CA ASP A 15 13.14 -8.32 25.12
C ASP A 15 12.35 -7.04 25.41
N GLU A 16 12.94 -5.86 25.16
CA GLU A 16 12.28 -4.57 25.39
C GLU A 16 11.11 -4.36 24.38
N HIS A 17 11.30 -4.72 23.10
CA HIS A 17 10.24 -4.68 22.10
C HIS A 17 9.05 -5.55 22.53
N THR A 18 9.31 -6.77 22.98
CA THR A 18 8.28 -7.69 23.48
C THR A 18 7.48 -7.09 24.64
N LEU A 19 8.15 -6.48 25.62
CA LEU A 19 7.46 -5.83 26.74
C LEU A 19 6.60 -4.64 26.28
N ARG A 20 7.11 -3.85 25.35
CA ARG A 20 6.36 -2.72 24.76
C ARG A 20 5.16 -3.18 23.93
N ALA A 21 5.27 -4.31 23.24
CA ALA A 21 4.15 -4.88 22.51
C ALA A 21 3.02 -5.32 23.47
N ILE A 22 3.37 -5.92 24.61
CA ILE A 22 2.40 -6.26 25.64
C ILE A 22 1.76 -5.00 26.24
N GLU A 23 2.56 -4.00 26.60
CA GLU A 23 2.08 -2.70 27.10
C GLU A 23 1.14 -2.01 26.09
N SER A 24 1.50 -2.02 24.82
CA SER A 24 0.67 -1.46 23.74
C SER A 24 -0.67 -2.18 23.64
N ALA A 25 -0.68 -3.51 23.76
CA ALA A 25 -1.91 -4.29 23.74
C ALA A 25 -2.81 -3.96 24.94
N GLU A 26 -2.25 -3.80 26.14
CA GLU A 26 -3.02 -3.38 27.33
C GLU A 26 -3.59 -1.98 27.18
N ASN A 27 -2.86 -1.06 26.58
CA ASN A 27 -3.31 0.32 26.32
C ASN A 27 -4.54 0.38 25.40
N PHE A 28 -4.73 -0.62 24.51
CA PHE A 28 -5.93 -0.70 23.68
C PHE A 28 -7.22 -0.95 24.48
N GLU A 29 -7.17 -1.33 25.76
CA GLU A 29 -8.37 -1.38 26.61
C GLU A 29 -9.10 -0.02 26.64
N SER A 30 -8.37 1.09 26.62
CA SER A 30 -8.91 2.45 26.64
C SER A 30 -9.08 3.08 25.27
N ASP A 31 -8.62 2.42 24.19
CA ASP A 31 -8.74 2.93 22.81
C ASP A 31 -10.20 2.86 22.33
N PRO A 32 -10.83 3.97 21.89
CA PRO A 32 -12.19 3.96 21.35
C PRO A 32 -12.28 3.36 19.93
N GLY A 33 -11.14 3.20 19.23
CA GLY A 33 -11.06 2.74 17.86
C GLY A 33 -11.34 1.24 17.67
N PRO A 34 -11.25 0.77 16.41
CA PRO A 34 -11.50 -0.63 16.07
C PRO A 34 -10.59 -1.63 16.78
N VAL A 35 -9.32 -1.29 16.99
CA VAL A 35 -8.35 -2.14 17.70
C VAL A 35 -8.76 -2.32 19.16
N GLY A 36 -9.11 -1.20 19.83
CA GLY A 36 -9.57 -1.25 21.20
C GLY A 36 -10.89 -2.01 21.35
N LYS A 37 -11.80 -1.86 20.40
CA LYS A 37 -13.02 -2.68 20.37
C LYS A 37 -12.69 -4.17 20.25
N ALA A 38 -11.81 -4.54 19.30
CA ALA A 38 -11.39 -5.94 19.14
C ALA A 38 -10.75 -6.50 20.41
N TYR A 39 -9.91 -5.71 21.10
CA TYR A 39 -9.29 -6.10 22.36
C TYR A 39 -10.32 -6.30 23.48
N ARG A 40 -11.30 -5.40 23.64
CA ARG A 40 -12.36 -5.53 24.66
C ARG A 40 -13.30 -6.70 24.40
N ASP A 41 -13.64 -6.96 23.13
CA ASP A 41 -14.53 -8.03 22.69
C ASP A 41 -13.84 -9.41 22.68
N MET A 42 -12.55 -9.47 23.00
CA MET A 42 -11.75 -10.69 22.96
C MET A 42 -11.97 -11.54 24.21
N HIS A 43 -12.19 -12.83 24.00
CA HIS A 43 -12.10 -13.84 25.03
C HIS A 43 -10.64 -14.32 25.16
N HIS A 44 -10.21 -14.73 26.32
CA HIS A 44 -8.87 -15.31 26.54
C HIS A 44 -7.71 -14.37 26.19
N LYS A 45 -7.72 -13.14 26.75
CA LYS A 45 -6.63 -12.16 26.57
C LYS A 45 -5.27 -12.70 27.01
N GLU A 46 -5.24 -13.66 27.95
CA GLU A 46 -4.05 -14.36 28.39
C GLU A 46 -3.32 -15.10 27.28
N LEU A 47 -4.05 -15.63 26.29
CA LEU A 47 -3.45 -16.31 25.12
C LEU A 47 -2.82 -15.30 24.16
N LEU A 48 -3.43 -14.12 23.98
CA LEU A 48 -2.83 -13.03 23.22
C LEU A 48 -1.53 -12.57 23.89
N HIS A 49 -1.52 -12.35 25.20
CA HIS A 49 -0.31 -11.91 25.92
C HIS A 49 0.79 -12.96 25.86
N LEU A 50 0.45 -14.25 25.93
CA LEU A 50 1.40 -15.34 25.73
C LEU A 50 1.96 -15.34 24.29
N ALA A 51 1.12 -15.13 23.28
CA ALA A 51 1.56 -15.02 21.90
C ALA A 51 2.49 -13.81 21.70
N LEU A 52 2.15 -12.64 22.26
CA LEU A 52 3.01 -11.45 22.26
C LEU A 52 4.35 -11.71 22.95
N LEU A 53 4.36 -12.44 24.07
CA LEU A 53 5.60 -12.80 24.76
C LEU A 53 6.52 -13.66 23.89
N LEU A 54 5.97 -14.47 23.00
CA LEU A 54 6.69 -15.48 22.23
C LEU A 54 6.88 -15.13 20.75
N HIS A 55 6.21 -14.07 20.21
CA HIS A 55 6.16 -13.81 18.77
C HIS A 55 7.54 -13.68 18.12
N ASP A 56 8.47 -13.06 18.83
CA ASP A 56 9.84 -12.79 18.40
C ASP A 56 10.89 -13.71 19.06
N ALA A 57 10.47 -14.70 19.86
CA ALA A 57 11.37 -15.59 20.58
C ALA A 57 12.29 -16.43 19.66
N GLY A 58 11.90 -16.59 18.40
CA GLY A 58 12.69 -17.27 17.36
C GLY A 58 13.79 -16.44 16.75
N LYS A 59 13.86 -15.13 17.02
CA LYS A 59 14.91 -14.27 16.50
C LYS A 59 16.29 -14.66 17.06
N GLY A 60 17.31 -14.64 16.18
CA GLY A 60 18.68 -15.02 16.53
C GLY A 60 19.03 -16.49 16.28
N PHE A 61 18.12 -17.28 15.75
CA PHE A 61 18.39 -18.59 15.18
C PHE A 61 18.68 -18.46 13.66
N GLU A 62 19.39 -19.43 13.08
CA GLU A 62 19.67 -19.46 11.64
C GLU A 62 18.44 -19.81 10.80
N GLU A 63 17.47 -20.51 11.39
CA GLU A 63 16.22 -20.91 10.78
C GLU A 63 15.24 -19.70 10.75
N ASP A 64 14.16 -19.81 9.96
CA ASP A 64 13.08 -18.83 9.97
C ASP A 64 12.53 -18.64 11.38
N HIS A 65 12.52 -17.39 11.85
CA HIS A 65 12.17 -17.07 13.24
C HIS A 65 10.72 -17.40 13.58
N SER A 66 9.80 -17.36 12.60
CA SER A 66 8.38 -17.69 12.80
C SER A 66 8.20 -19.19 13.01
N GLU A 67 8.97 -20.02 12.29
CA GLU A 67 8.98 -21.47 12.49
C GLU A 67 9.61 -21.88 13.84
N VAL A 68 10.72 -21.24 14.20
CA VAL A 68 11.32 -21.45 15.53
C VAL A 68 10.37 -20.98 16.61
N GLY A 69 9.77 -19.80 16.45
CA GLY A 69 8.77 -19.24 17.38
C GLY A 69 7.58 -20.19 17.56
N ARG A 70 7.06 -20.78 16.48
CA ARG A 70 5.97 -21.76 16.52
C ARG A 70 6.32 -22.98 17.39
N ARG A 71 7.53 -23.51 17.25
CA ARG A 71 8.01 -24.64 18.09
C ARG A 71 8.13 -24.25 19.56
N LEU A 72 8.70 -23.07 19.84
CA LEU A 72 8.80 -22.55 21.21
C LEU A 72 7.42 -22.29 21.83
N ALA A 73 6.46 -21.83 21.01
CA ALA A 73 5.07 -21.65 21.45
C ALA A 73 4.40 -22.99 21.82
N ALA A 74 4.63 -24.05 21.03
CA ALA A 74 4.15 -25.40 21.32
C ALA A 74 4.71 -25.90 22.66
N ASP A 75 6.03 -25.84 22.85
CA ASP A 75 6.70 -26.29 24.08
C ASP A 75 6.22 -25.49 25.31
N SER A 76 5.98 -24.19 25.14
CA SER A 76 5.49 -23.32 26.23
C SER A 76 4.05 -23.66 26.61
N ALA A 77 3.19 -23.86 25.60
CA ALA A 77 1.80 -24.26 25.81
C ALA A 77 1.69 -25.62 26.53
N ASP A 78 2.51 -26.59 26.12
CA ASP A 78 2.58 -27.92 26.76
C ASP A 78 3.02 -27.83 28.23
N ARG A 79 4.01 -26.99 28.53
CA ARG A 79 4.48 -26.72 29.90
C ARG A 79 3.42 -26.05 30.78
N LEU A 80 2.62 -25.17 30.18
CA LEU A 80 1.52 -24.47 30.85
C LEU A 80 0.27 -25.36 30.99
N GLY A 81 0.24 -26.54 30.35
CA GLY A 81 -0.90 -27.44 30.36
C GLY A 81 -2.12 -26.90 29.63
N LEU A 82 -1.90 -26.10 28.56
CA LEU A 82 -3.00 -25.54 27.78
C LEU A 82 -3.76 -26.67 27.04
N PRO A 83 -5.08 -26.57 26.93
CA PRO A 83 -5.88 -27.45 26.08
C PRO A 83 -5.42 -27.34 24.61
N GLU A 84 -5.56 -28.42 23.83
CA GLU A 84 -5.05 -28.51 22.44
C GLU A 84 -5.49 -27.31 21.56
N HIS A 85 -6.78 -26.93 21.63
CA HIS A 85 -7.28 -25.81 20.84
C HIS A 85 -6.64 -24.46 21.21
N GLN A 86 -6.25 -24.23 22.48
CA GLN A 86 -5.54 -23.03 22.93
C GLN A 86 -4.07 -23.10 22.54
N ARG A 87 -3.47 -24.27 22.58
CA ARG A 87 -2.11 -24.55 22.12
C ARG A 87 -1.98 -24.22 20.63
N GLU A 88 -2.88 -24.76 19.79
CA GLU A 88 -2.91 -24.49 18.34
C GLU A 88 -3.10 -23.00 18.05
N LEU A 89 -3.97 -22.32 18.80
CA LEU A 89 -4.20 -20.88 18.64
C LEU A 89 -2.93 -20.06 18.93
N VAL A 90 -2.24 -20.32 20.05
CA VAL A 90 -0.99 -19.61 20.39
C VAL A 90 0.09 -19.91 19.34
N MET A 91 0.23 -21.16 18.91
CA MET A 91 1.16 -21.55 17.84
C MET A 91 0.87 -20.79 16.53
N MET A 92 -0.39 -20.69 16.13
CA MET A 92 -0.83 -19.98 14.93
C MET A 92 -0.51 -18.48 15.05
N LEU A 93 -0.85 -17.85 16.17
CA LEU A 93 -0.60 -16.42 16.40
C LEU A 93 0.90 -16.09 16.31
N VAL A 94 1.76 -16.89 16.96
CA VAL A 94 3.21 -16.71 16.90
C VAL A 94 3.75 -16.97 15.50
N HIS A 95 3.33 -18.03 14.85
CA HIS A 95 3.80 -18.39 13.51
C HIS A 95 3.40 -17.34 12.46
N ARG A 96 2.21 -16.77 12.57
CA ARG A 96 1.61 -15.87 11.57
C ARG A 96 1.58 -14.41 11.99
N HIS A 97 2.34 -14.02 13.02
CA HIS A 97 2.29 -12.65 13.57
C HIS A 97 2.56 -11.55 12.53
N LEU A 98 3.40 -11.82 11.52
CA LEU A 98 3.70 -10.88 10.43
C LEU A 98 2.67 -10.91 9.30
N GLN A 99 1.87 -12.00 9.17
CA GLN A 99 1.05 -12.23 7.98
C GLN A 99 0.02 -11.13 7.76
N MET A 100 -0.66 -10.67 8.81
CA MET A 100 -1.68 -9.65 8.66
C MET A 100 -1.10 -8.29 8.24
N ALA A 101 0.06 -7.92 8.79
CA ALA A 101 0.78 -6.72 8.38
C ALA A 101 1.23 -6.82 6.91
N ASP A 102 1.80 -7.96 6.52
CA ASP A 102 2.24 -8.20 5.15
C ASP A 102 1.10 -8.10 4.16
N LEU A 103 -0.04 -8.72 4.46
CA LEU A 103 -1.22 -8.67 3.58
C LEU A 103 -1.80 -7.25 3.50
N ALA A 104 -2.01 -6.59 4.63
CA ALA A 104 -2.61 -5.26 4.66
C ALA A 104 -1.77 -4.22 3.92
N LEU A 105 -0.45 -4.26 4.12
CA LEU A 105 0.46 -3.24 3.61
C LEU A 105 0.98 -3.54 2.20
N ARG A 106 0.98 -4.81 1.78
CA ARG A 106 1.69 -5.26 0.57
C ARG A 106 0.80 -5.91 -0.48
N ARG A 107 -0.42 -6.34 -0.13
CA ARG A 107 -1.28 -7.07 -1.06
C ARG A 107 -2.56 -6.29 -1.36
N ASP A 108 -3.23 -6.68 -2.44
CA ASP A 108 -4.55 -6.15 -2.75
C ASP A 108 -5.59 -6.79 -1.81
N ILE A 109 -5.94 -6.05 -0.77
CA ILE A 109 -6.96 -6.47 0.21
C ILE A 109 -8.38 -6.48 -0.38
N GLY A 110 -8.56 -6.08 -1.64
CA GLY A 110 -9.79 -6.23 -2.42
C GLY A 110 -9.93 -7.59 -3.09
N ASP A 111 -8.83 -8.34 -3.25
CA ASP A 111 -8.82 -9.64 -3.92
C ASP A 111 -9.52 -10.72 -3.08
N ALA A 112 -10.58 -11.31 -3.66
CA ALA A 112 -11.38 -12.32 -2.98
C ALA A 112 -10.59 -13.61 -2.69
N THR A 113 -9.69 -14.00 -3.59
CA THR A 113 -8.84 -15.21 -3.44
C THR A 113 -7.88 -15.05 -2.27
N LEU A 114 -7.27 -13.87 -2.13
CA LEU A 114 -6.41 -13.53 -1.00
C LEU A 114 -7.19 -13.58 0.32
N LEU A 115 -8.38 -12.96 0.36
CA LEU A 115 -9.22 -12.95 1.55
C LEU A 115 -9.69 -14.35 1.95
N LEU A 116 -10.06 -15.20 0.96
CA LEU A 116 -10.44 -16.59 1.20
C LEU A 116 -9.27 -17.37 1.81
N LYS A 117 -8.07 -17.27 1.21
CA LYS A 117 -6.86 -17.96 1.71
C LYS A 117 -6.52 -17.50 3.13
N PHE A 118 -6.53 -16.18 3.37
CA PHE A 118 -6.24 -15.63 4.69
C PHE A 118 -7.29 -16.04 5.73
N SER A 119 -8.59 -16.04 5.39
CA SER A 119 -9.65 -16.50 6.30
C SER A 119 -9.50 -17.98 6.66
N HIS A 120 -9.11 -18.82 5.68
CA HIS A 120 -8.80 -20.24 5.93
C HIS A 120 -7.58 -20.39 6.84
N ASP A 121 -6.54 -19.61 6.63
CA ASP A 121 -5.30 -19.63 7.41
C ASP A 121 -5.53 -19.24 8.87
N VAL A 122 -6.40 -18.28 9.13
CA VAL A 122 -6.75 -17.79 10.48
C VAL A 122 -7.79 -18.69 11.15
N GLY A 123 -8.74 -19.21 10.41
CA GLY A 123 -9.67 -20.26 10.80
C GLY A 123 -10.87 -19.82 11.64
N SER A 124 -10.80 -18.73 12.42
CA SER A 124 -11.93 -18.31 13.27
C SER A 124 -11.97 -16.78 13.51
N PRO A 125 -13.18 -16.22 13.79
CA PRO A 125 -13.32 -14.82 14.20
C PRO A 125 -12.50 -14.42 15.43
N ASP A 126 -12.38 -15.30 16.43
CA ASP A 126 -11.61 -15.01 17.64
C ASP A 126 -10.11 -15.00 17.37
N ALA A 127 -9.61 -15.95 16.57
CA ALA A 127 -8.22 -15.95 16.12
C ALA A 127 -7.89 -14.70 15.30
N LEU A 128 -8.80 -14.25 14.44
CA LEU A 128 -8.62 -13.02 13.67
C LEU A 128 -8.57 -11.78 14.58
N ARG A 129 -9.43 -11.69 15.60
CA ARG A 129 -9.35 -10.59 16.58
C ARG A 129 -8.01 -10.54 17.28
N MET A 130 -7.53 -11.71 17.75
CA MET A 130 -6.23 -11.81 18.43
C MET A 130 -5.08 -11.42 17.48
N LEU A 131 -5.09 -11.91 16.25
CA LEU A 131 -4.06 -11.57 15.27
C LEU A 131 -4.08 -10.09 14.91
N PHE A 132 -5.26 -9.46 14.80
CA PHE A 132 -5.40 -8.04 14.56
C PHE A 132 -4.80 -7.20 15.68
N VAL A 133 -5.13 -7.49 16.94
CA VAL A 133 -4.59 -6.78 18.10
C VAL A 133 -3.09 -7.02 18.23
N LEU A 134 -2.64 -8.27 18.03
CA LEU A 134 -1.22 -8.61 18.04
C LEU A 134 -0.44 -7.78 17.01
N THR A 135 -0.93 -7.71 15.78
CA THR A 135 -0.32 -6.92 14.70
C THR A 135 -0.23 -5.44 15.04
N ALA A 136 -1.31 -4.85 15.57
CA ALA A 136 -1.32 -3.45 15.98
C ALA A 136 -0.33 -3.17 17.12
N ALA A 137 -0.26 -4.07 18.11
CA ALA A 137 0.63 -3.98 19.27
C ALA A 137 2.10 -4.12 18.87
N ASP A 138 2.42 -5.08 18.01
CA ASP A 138 3.76 -5.31 17.47
C ASP A 138 4.27 -4.09 16.71
N ILE A 139 3.49 -3.57 15.75
CA ILE A 139 3.87 -2.37 14.99
C ILE A 139 4.03 -1.15 15.93
N SER A 140 3.15 -0.99 16.92
CA SER A 140 3.22 0.13 17.89
C SER A 140 4.50 0.08 18.74
N ALA A 141 4.96 -1.12 19.06
CA ALA A 141 6.14 -1.36 19.90
C ALA A 141 7.47 -1.08 19.20
N VAL A 142 7.50 -0.96 17.88
CA VAL A 142 8.72 -0.66 17.11
C VAL A 142 9.22 0.75 17.43
N GLY A 143 8.34 1.74 17.58
CA GLY A 143 8.70 3.10 17.92
C GLY A 143 7.55 4.11 17.74
N PRO A 144 7.74 5.35 18.18
CA PRO A 144 6.73 6.40 18.02
C PRO A 144 6.37 6.63 16.55
N GLY A 145 5.06 6.69 16.24
CA GLY A 145 4.57 6.97 14.88
C GLY A 145 4.64 5.80 13.91
N THR A 146 5.12 4.62 14.32
CA THR A 146 5.16 3.43 13.46
C THR A 146 3.76 2.87 13.19
N TRP A 147 2.88 2.87 14.17
CA TRP A 147 1.45 2.64 14.04
C TRP A 147 0.76 3.99 13.77
N ASN A 148 0.66 4.38 12.51
CA ASN A 148 -0.01 5.60 12.08
C ASN A 148 -1.39 5.29 11.51
N GLN A 149 -2.21 6.34 11.29
CA GLN A 149 -3.58 6.21 10.82
C GLN A 149 -3.67 5.45 9.49
N TRP A 150 -2.77 5.70 8.55
CA TRP A 150 -2.77 5.02 7.27
C TRP A 150 -2.58 3.48 7.40
N LYS A 151 -1.64 3.03 8.23
CA LYS A 151 -1.43 1.59 8.51
C LYS A 151 -2.63 1.00 9.25
N ALA A 152 -3.17 1.76 10.19
CA ALA A 152 -4.38 1.37 10.93
C ALA A 152 -5.54 1.12 9.98
N ASP A 153 -5.83 2.06 9.06
CA ASP A 153 -6.95 1.96 8.12
C ASP A 153 -6.83 0.75 7.19
N LEU A 154 -5.63 0.47 6.68
CA LEU A 154 -5.40 -0.72 5.84
C LEU A 154 -5.59 -2.02 6.63
N THR A 155 -5.08 -2.07 7.86
CA THR A 155 -5.19 -3.27 8.70
C THR A 155 -6.63 -3.49 9.16
N VAL A 156 -7.36 -2.42 9.53
CA VAL A 156 -8.79 -2.45 9.84
C VAL A 156 -9.59 -2.94 8.64
N THR A 157 -9.30 -2.43 7.45
CA THR A 157 -9.99 -2.84 6.23
C THR A 157 -9.80 -4.33 5.95
N LEU A 158 -8.58 -4.86 6.11
CA LEU A 158 -8.31 -6.30 5.98
C LEU A 158 -9.06 -7.09 7.04
N TYR A 159 -9.04 -6.62 8.31
CA TYR A 159 -9.75 -7.25 9.42
C TYR A 159 -11.25 -7.35 9.15
N ASP A 160 -11.90 -6.24 8.78
CA ASP A 160 -13.35 -6.21 8.56
C ASP A 160 -13.76 -7.12 7.38
N ARG A 161 -13.01 -7.08 6.29
CA ARG A 161 -13.26 -7.94 5.13
C ARG A 161 -13.11 -9.41 5.48
N THR A 162 -12.03 -9.79 6.17
CA THR A 162 -11.80 -11.18 6.58
C THR A 162 -12.85 -11.64 7.59
N MET A 163 -13.29 -10.77 8.50
CA MET A 163 -14.36 -11.04 9.44
C MET A 163 -15.67 -11.39 8.74
N LEU A 164 -16.01 -10.70 7.66
CA LEU A 164 -17.18 -11.01 6.84
C LEU A 164 -17.08 -12.42 6.21
N TRP A 165 -15.90 -12.80 5.70
CA TRP A 165 -15.65 -14.15 5.18
C TRP A 165 -15.86 -15.22 6.27
N LEU A 166 -15.25 -15.05 7.43
CA LEU A 166 -15.36 -15.97 8.56
C LEU A 166 -16.79 -16.06 9.13
N SER A 167 -17.59 -14.99 8.94
CA SER A 167 -19.00 -14.95 9.37
C SER A 167 -19.98 -15.55 8.33
N GLY A 168 -19.48 -16.18 7.26
CA GLY A 168 -20.31 -16.80 6.23
C GLY A 168 -21.02 -15.81 5.31
N LYS A 169 -20.64 -14.53 5.32
CA LYS A 169 -21.18 -13.46 4.47
C LYS A 169 -20.34 -13.22 3.20
N SER A 170 -19.65 -14.25 2.74
CA SER A 170 -18.75 -14.20 1.57
C SER A 170 -19.45 -13.77 0.27
N HIS A 171 -20.78 -14.00 0.15
CA HIS A 171 -21.57 -13.53 -1.00
C HIS A 171 -21.55 -12.01 -1.19
N LEU A 172 -21.16 -11.23 -0.16
CA LEU A 172 -20.97 -9.79 -0.27
C LEU A 172 -19.68 -9.40 -1.01
N PHE A 173 -18.83 -10.38 -1.32
CA PHE A 173 -17.56 -10.18 -2.04
C PHE A 173 -17.58 -10.66 -3.49
N ASP A 174 -18.74 -11.08 -4.02
CA ASP A 174 -18.85 -11.30 -5.46
C ASP A 174 -18.53 -9.98 -6.19
N GLU A 175 -17.36 -9.95 -6.83
CA GLU A 175 -16.83 -8.77 -7.51
C GLU A 175 -17.82 -8.22 -8.54
N ALA A 176 -18.48 -9.11 -9.29
CA ALA A 176 -19.46 -8.69 -10.28
C ALA A 176 -20.68 -8.03 -9.63
N THR A 177 -21.11 -8.51 -8.48
CA THR A 177 -22.21 -7.90 -7.72
C THR A 177 -21.78 -6.55 -7.12
N ARG A 178 -20.56 -6.45 -6.61
CA ARG A 178 -20.02 -5.18 -6.09
C ARG A 178 -19.86 -4.13 -7.18
N LEU A 179 -19.32 -4.50 -8.33
CA LEU A 179 -19.20 -3.58 -9.47
C LEU A 179 -20.56 -3.02 -9.87
N LYS A 180 -21.60 -3.87 -10.00
CA LYS A 180 -22.96 -3.43 -10.28
C LYS A 180 -23.51 -2.49 -9.20
N GLN A 181 -23.25 -2.78 -7.92
CA GLN A 181 -23.69 -1.90 -6.82
C GLN A 181 -23.00 -0.54 -6.91
N ILE A 182 -21.69 -0.51 -7.17
CA ILE A 182 -20.94 0.75 -7.34
C ILE A 182 -21.45 1.53 -8.55
N GLU A 183 -21.66 0.87 -9.69
CA GLU A 183 -22.23 1.50 -10.87
C GLU A 183 -23.60 2.14 -10.58
N HIS A 184 -24.49 1.43 -9.87
CA HIS A 184 -25.78 2.00 -9.46
C HIS A 184 -25.61 3.20 -8.52
N LEU A 185 -24.74 3.11 -7.52
CA LEU A 185 -24.48 4.22 -6.59
C LEU A 185 -23.92 5.45 -7.31
N VAL A 186 -22.99 5.26 -8.24
CA VAL A 186 -22.39 6.35 -9.04
C VAL A 186 -23.47 7.03 -9.89
N ILE A 187 -24.35 6.24 -10.53
CA ILE A 187 -25.46 6.76 -11.34
C ILE A 187 -26.46 7.54 -10.48
N ASP A 188 -26.85 7.01 -9.32
CA ASP A 188 -27.79 7.66 -8.40
C ASP A 188 -27.23 8.97 -7.84
N LEU A 189 -25.94 8.97 -7.46
CA LEU A 189 -25.23 10.16 -7.00
C LEU A 189 -25.16 11.23 -8.08
N PHE A 190 -24.80 10.84 -9.30
CA PHE A 190 -24.75 11.75 -10.45
C PHE A 190 -26.11 12.40 -10.72
N GLN A 191 -27.20 11.61 -10.74
CA GLN A 191 -28.55 12.11 -10.92
C GLN A 191 -28.96 13.08 -9.83
N THR A 192 -28.61 12.77 -8.57
CA THR A 192 -28.93 13.62 -7.42
C THR A 192 -28.17 14.94 -7.49
N GLN A 193 -26.87 14.90 -7.80
CA GLN A 193 -26.04 16.08 -7.95
C GLN A 193 -26.47 16.95 -9.16
N THR A 194 -26.87 16.35 -10.26
CA THR A 194 -27.39 17.07 -11.43
C THR A 194 -28.70 17.82 -11.09
N ARG A 195 -29.55 17.27 -10.21
CA ARG A 195 -30.80 17.91 -9.78
C ARG A 195 -30.58 19.02 -8.77
N THR A 196 -29.58 18.88 -7.90
CA THR A 196 -29.32 19.82 -6.79
C THR A 196 -28.31 20.92 -7.14
N ASN A 197 -27.31 20.59 -7.96
CA ASN A 197 -26.28 21.54 -8.40
C ASN A 197 -26.51 21.93 -9.86
N ALA A 198 -27.13 23.08 -10.09
CA ALA A 198 -27.30 23.66 -11.41
C ALA A 198 -25.99 24.19 -12.04
N GLY A 199 -24.83 23.69 -11.62
CA GLY A 199 -23.52 24.08 -12.16
C GLY A 199 -23.35 23.64 -13.61
N ALA A 200 -22.88 24.52 -14.49
CA ALA A 200 -22.67 24.29 -15.91
C ALA A 200 -21.85 23.02 -16.23
N ARG A 201 -20.99 22.56 -15.29
CA ARG A 201 -20.16 21.34 -15.45
C ARG A 201 -20.98 20.06 -15.46
N PHE A 202 -22.05 19.96 -14.67
CA PHE A 202 -22.95 18.81 -14.64
C PHE A 202 -23.96 18.81 -15.79
N GLN A 203 -24.31 19.99 -16.33
CA GLN A 203 -25.28 20.11 -17.45
C GLN A 203 -24.69 19.67 -18.79
N ALA A 204 -23.35 19.70 -18.92
CA ALA A 204 -22.65 19.30 -20.15
C ALA A 204 -22.36 17.78 -20.21
N PHE A 205 -22.63 17.02 -19.15
CA PHE A 205 -22.35 15.59 -19.05
C PHE A 205 -23.65 14.82 -18.84
N ASP A 206 -23.96 13.92 -19.75
CA ASP A 206 -25.20 13.13 -19.71
C ASP A 206 -24.97 11.75 -19.09
N ILE A 207 -26.07 11.11 -18.70
CA ILE A 207 -26.06 9.81 -18.02
C ILE A 207 -25.56 8.67 -18.92
N ASN A 208 -25.80 8.73 -20.24
CA ASN A 208 -25.35 7.70 -21.16
C ASN A 208 -23.82 7.75 -21.29
N SER A 209 -23.27 8.95 -21.42
CA SER A 209 -21.82 9.18 -21.40
C SER A 209 -21.18 8.71 -20.10
N LEU A 210 -21.82 8.89 -18.94
CA LEU A 210 -21.35 8.35 -17.67
C LEU A 210 -21.33 6.81 -17.69
N GLN A 211 -22.41 6.17 -18.17
CA GLN A 211 -22.49 4.71 -18.24
C GLN A 211 -21.45 4.12 -19.18
N GLU A 212 -21.23 4.72 -20.35
CA GLU A 212 -20.18 4.31 -21.28
C GLU A 212 -18.78 4.39 -20.64
N ARG A 213 -18.48 5.47 -19.89
CA ARG A 213 -17.21 5.60 -19.19
C ARG A 213 -17.03 4.57 -18.08
N LEU A 214 -18.09 4.27 -17.31
CA LEU A 214 -18.06 3.23 -16.28
C LEU A 214 -17.71 1.86 -16.88
N GLN A 215 -18.30 1.51 -18.02
CA GLN A 215 -18.01 0.26 -18.72
C GLN A 215 -16.57 0.16 -19.27
N GLN A 216 -15.97 1.30 -19.57
CA GLN A 216 -14.59 1.38 -20.06
C GLN A 216 -13.54 1.34 -18.94
N CYS A 217 -13.97 1.49 -17.68
CA CYS A 217 -13.06 1.54 -16.55
C CYS A 217 -12.59 0.17 -16.12
N PRO A 218 -11.31 0.05 -15.73
CA PRO A 218 -10.81 -1.15 -15.06
C PRO A 218 -11.52 -1.38 -13.72
N ALA A 219 -11.79 -2.65 -13.41
CA ALA A 219 -12.50 -3.03 -12.18
C ALA A 219 -11.82 -2.51 -10.90
N HIS A 220 -10.48 -2.53 -10.84
CA HIS A 220 -9.74 -2.05 -9.66
C HIS A 220 -10.01 -0.58 -9.36
N TYR A 221 -10.12 0.29 -10.38
CA TYR A 221 -10.46 1.70 -10.18
C TYR A 221 -11.84 1.87 -9.53
N LEU A 222 -12.86 1.16 -10.06
CA LEU A 222 -14.23 1.25 -9.54
C LEU A 222 -14.34 0.70 -8.11
N LEU A 223 -13.62 -0.39 -7.81
CA LEU A 223 -13.65 -1.04 -6.50
C LEU A 223 -12.94 -0.28 -5.38
N GLU A 224 -11.90 0.51 -5.73
CA GLU A 224 -11.04 1.22 -4.77
C GLU A 224 -11.37 2.71 -4.66
N THR A 225 -12.09 3.27 -5.63
CA THR A 225 -12.44 4.70 -5.64
C THR A 225 -13.84 4.92 -5.05
N PRO A 226 -14.01 5.86 -4.10
CA PRO A 226 -15.34 6.23 -3.59
C PRO A 226 -16.26 6.71 -4.73
N PRO A 227 -17.55 6.33 -4.71
CA PRO A 227 -18.50 6.69 -5.79
C PRO A 227 -18.59 8.20 -6.06
N GLU A 228 -18.48 9.04 -5.03
CA GLU A 228 -18.46 10.50 -5.14
C GLU A 228 -17.27 10.99 -5.98
N ARG A 229 -16.12 10.37 -5.77
CA ARG A 229 -14.88 10.70 -6.50
C ARG A 229 -14.94 10.23 -7.95
N ILE A 230 -15.55 9.07 -8.21
CA ILE A 230 -15.78 8.59 -9.58
C ILE A 230 -16.62 9.60 -10.38
N VAL A 231 -17.70 10.12 -9.77
CA VAL A 231 -18.54 11.16 -10.38
C VAL A 231 -17.72 12.43 -10.67
N GLU A 232 -16.94 12.91 -9.69
CA GLU A 232 -16.08 14.09 -9.84
C GLU A 232 -15.08 13.91 -10.98
N ASP A 233 -14.40 12.76 -11.05
CA ASP A 233 -13.39 12.46 -12.08
C ASP A 233 -13.99 12.52 -13.48
N PHE A 234 -15.16 11.94 -13.68
CA PHE A 234 -15.79 11.94 -15.00
C PHE A 234 -16.36 13.30 -15.38
N VAL A 235 -16.89 14.05 -14.42
CA VAL A 235 -17.32 15.45 -14.64
C VAL A 235 -16.13 16.32 -15.04
N ILE A 236 -15.00 16.17 -14.35
CA ILE A 236 -13.75 16.88 -14.69
C ILE A 236 -13.26 16.44 -16.09
N ALA A 237 -13.21 15.12 -16.33
CA ALA A 237 -12.76 14.59 -17.60
C ALA A 237 -13.61 15.07 -18.79
N ASN A 238 -14.92 15.24 -18.58
CA ASN A 238 -15.83 15.75 -19.61
C ASN A 238 -15.73 17.26 -19.83
N ALA A 239 -15.47 18.03 -18.78
CA ALA A 239 -15.32 19.50 -18.86
C ALA A 239 -13.97 19.93 -19.42
N ARG A 240 -13.01 19.02 -19.51
CA ARG A 240 -11.64 19.26 -19.94
C ARG A 240 -11.56 19.43 -21.46
N THR A 241 -10.71 20.34 -21.90
CA THR A 241 -10.37 20.46 -23.34
C THR A 241 -9.38 19.36 -23.75
N PHE A 242 -9.42 18.96 -25.00
CA PHE A 242 -8.44 18.02 -25.58
C PHE A 242 -7.01 18.59 -25.36
N HIS A 243 -6.07 17.78 -24.87
CA HIS A 243 -4.72 18.15 -24.44
C HIS A 243 -4.59 18.86 -23.08
N GLU A 244 -5.64 19.04 -22.32
CA GLU A 244 -5.55 19.58 -20.98
C GLU A 244 -5.12 18.50 -19.97
N ILE A 245 -4.11 18.82 -19.16
CA ILE A 245 -3.70 18.01 -18.01
C ILE A 245 -4.32 18.63 -16.76
N HIS A 246 -5.29 17.93 -16.19
CA HIS A 246 -5.95 18.38 -14.97
C HIS A 246 -5.25 17.76 -13.75
N VAL A 247 -4.84 18.61 -12.83
CA VAL A 247 -4.18 18.18 -11.58
C VAL A 247 -4.92 18.81 -10.41
N THR A 248 -5.42 17.97 -9.52
CA THR A 248 -6.01 18.37 -8.24
C THR A 248 -5.21 17.78 -7.09
N ALA A 249 -5.34 18.41 -5.92
CA ALA A 249 -4.79 17.88 -4.69
C ALA A 249 -5.78 18.09 -3.55
N ALA A 250 -5.88 17.10 -2.68
CA ALA A 250 -6.72 17.15 -1.48
C ALA A 250 -5.87 16.70 -0.27
N TYR A 251 -5.85 17.54 0.77
CA TYR A 251 -5.18 17.21 2.03
C TYR A 251 -6.14 16.49 2.95
N ASP A 252 -5.73 15.35 3.43
CA ASP A 252 -6.44 14.57 4.43
C ASP A 252 -5.78 14.83 5.81
N LYS A 253 -6.55 15.43 6.70
CA LYS A 253 -6.07 15.79 8.05
C LYS A 253 -5.92 14.60 8.98
N GLU A 254 -6.68 13.54 8.77
CA GLU A 254 -6.66 12.35 9.62
C GLU A 254 -5.40 11.53 9.37
N THR A 255 -5.05 11.36 8.10
CA THR A 255 -3.86 10.59 7.69
C THR A 255 -2.60 11.44 7.52
N GLU A 256 -2.71 12.79 7.60
CA GLU A 256 -1.64 13.76 7.31
C GLU A 256 -1.00 13.52 5.92
N THR A 257 -1.83 13.19 4.93
CA THR A 257 -1.39 12.90 3.56
C THR A 257 -2.06 13.83 2.55
N VAL A 258 -1.46 13.92 1.37
CA VAL A 258 -2.05 14.61 0.21
C VAL A 258 -2.35 13.59 -0.87
N GLU A 259 -3.54 13.64 -1.41
CA GLU A 259 -3.92 12.91 -2.60
C GLU A 259 -3.77 13.83 -3.82
N TYR A 260 -2.79 13.55 -4.67
CA TYR A 260 -2.67 14.16 -6.00
C TYR A 260 -3.39 13.30 -7.01
N ARG A 261 -4.28 13.92 -7.77
CA ARG A 261 -5.07 13.27 -8.82
C ARG A 261 -4.79 13.95 -10.15
N VAL A 262 -4.40 13.15 -11.14
CA VAL A 262 -4.00 13.63 -12.47
C VAL A 262 -4.91 12.99 -13.52
N ILE A 263 -5.61 13.82 -14.30
CA ILE A 263 -6.53 13.39 -15.34
C ILE A 263 -6.05 13.95 -16.69
N LEU A 264 -5.82 13.05 -17.64
CA LEU A 264 -5.35 13.41 -18.98
C LEU A 264 -5.72 12.32 -20.00
N ASP A 265 -5.49 12.59 -21.30
CA ASP A 265 -5.61 11.56 -22.34
C ASP A 265 -4.25 10.89 -22.57
N GLU A 266 -4.21 9.59 -22.80
CA GLU A 266 -2.98 8.80 -23.00
C GLU A 266 -2.09 9.31 -24.14
N ASN A 267 -2.70 9.95 -25.14
CA ASN A 267 -1.97 10.55 -26.26
C ASN A 267 -1.09 11.77 -25.87
N ILE A 268 -1.30 12.32 -24.65
CA ILE A 268 -0.54 13.48 -24.17
C ILE A 268 0.84 13.04 -23.67
N ALA A 269 0.89 11.93 -22.93
CA ALA A 269 2.13 11.45 -22.36
C ALA A 269 2.11 9.92 -22.20
N SER A 270 3.12 9.24 -22.72
CA SER A 270 3.39 7.84 -22.43
C SER A 270 4.18 7.70 -21.13
N GLY A 271 3.95 6.62 -20.39
CA GLY A 271 4.68 6.35 -19.16
C GLY A 271 4.36 7.36 -18.04
N CYS A 272 3.10 7.75 -17.86
CA CYS A 272 2.69 8.72 -16.85
C CYS A 272 3.17 8.35 -15.47
N PHE A 273 3.03 7.09 -15.06
CA PHE A 273 3.39 6.61 -13.71
C PHE A 273 4.82 7.00 -13.32
N HIS A 274 5.85 6.61 -14.12
CA HIS A 274 7.24 6.91 -13.73
C HIS A 274 7.53 8.41 -13.77
N LYS A 275 6.96 9.16 -14.72
CA LYS A 275 7.14 10.61 -14.81
C LYS A 275 6.56 11.32 -13.59
N LEU A 276 5.35 10.93 -13.16
CA LEU A 276 4.71 11.46 -11.96
C LEU A 276 5.51 11.12 -10.71
N ALA A 277 5.90 9.85 -10.55
CA ALA A 277 6.75 9.42 -9.43
C ALA A 277 8.06 10.23 -9.36
N GLY A 278 8.68 10.49 -10.50
CA GLY A 278 9.90 11.30 -10.58
C GLY A 278 9.70 12.76 -10.18
N VAL A 279 8.60 13.39 -10.60
CA VAL A 279 8.27 14.77 -10.19
C VAL A 279 8.02 14.84 -8.68
N LEU A 280 7.20 13.93 -8.15
CA LEU A 280 6.88 13.89 -6.72
C LEU A 280 8.16 13.69 -5.88
N ALA A 281 9.02 12.75 -6.29
CA ALA A 281 10.32 12.54 -5.66
C ALA A 281 11.21 13.78 -5.74
N ALA A 282 11.31 14.46 -6.88
CA ALA A 282 12.09 15.69 -7.04
C ALA A 282 11.57 16.83 -6.16
N LYS A 283 10.28 16.83 -5.83
CA LYS A 283 9.62 17.79 -4.95
C LYS A 283 9.62 17.38 -3.48
N ARG A 284 10.35 16.34 -3.10
CA ARG A 284 10.50 15.85 -1.72
C ARG A 284 9.18 15.33 -1.13
N LEU A 285 8.35 14.75 -1.97
CA LEU A 285 7.15 14.05 -1.54
C LEU A 285 7.45 12.57 -1.39
N GLU A 286 7.13 12.01 -0.24
CA GLU A 286 7.16 10.57 0.04
C GLU A 286 5.89 9.95 -0.53
N ILE A 287 6.03 9.08 -1.53
CA ILE A 287 4.89 8.38 -2.12
C ILE A 287 4.55 7.18 -1.25
N LEU A 288 3.30 7.09 -0.81
CA LEU A 288 2.79 5.98 0.02
C LEU A 288 2.03 4.96 -0.82
N SER A 289 1.28 5.44 -1.82
CA SER A 289 0.58 4.58 -2.76
C SER A 289 0.31 5.31 -4.06
N ALA A 290 0.15 4.54 -5.13
CA ALA A 290 -0.33 5.03 -6.41
C ALA A 290 -1.38 4.07 -6.98
N MET A 291 -2.48 4.60 -7.48
CA MET A 291 -3.48 3.89 -8.26
C MET A 291 -3.46 4.46 -9.68
N ILE A 292 -3.32 3.59 -10.65
CA ILE A 292 -3.17 3.94 -12.05
C ILE A 292 -4.38 3.39 -12.81
N CYS A 293 -5.10 4.26 -13.45
CA CYS A 293 -6.27 3.89 -14.23
C CYS A 293 -6.14 4.42 -15.65
N THR A 294 -6.04 3.54 -16.63
CA THR A 294 -6.22 3.87 -18.04
C THR A 294 -7.48 3.17 -18.52
N THR A 295 -8.48 3.95 -18.95
CA THR A 295 -9.72 3.40 -19.49
C THR A 295 -9.49 2.87 -20.91
N GLN A 296 -10.40 2.02 -21.41
CA GLN A 296 -10.37 1.53 -22.81
C GLN A 296 -10.47 2.69 -23.83
N GLY A 297 -11.03 3.82 -23.42
CA GLY A 297 -11.10 5.05 -24.24
C GLY A 297 -9.86 5.94 -24.16
N GLY A 298 -8.77 5.50 -23.51
CA GLY A 298 -7.52 6.25 -23.38
C GLY A 298 -7.56 7.40 -22.38
N LEU A 299 -8.57 7.48 -21.51
CA LEU A 299 -8.57 8.42 -20.39
C LEU A 299 -7.70 7.85 -19.27
N ILE A 300 -6.74 8.63 -18.80
CA ILE A 300 -5.88 8.32 -17.66
C ILE A 300 -6.39 9.07 -16.44
N ILE A 301 -6.53 8.36 -15.32
CA ILE A 301 -6.85 8.88 -13.99
C ILE A 301 -5.84 8.29 -13.01
N ASP A 302 -4.76 9.00 -12.75
CA ASP A 302 -3.71 8.55 -11.85
C ASP A 302 -3.85 9.26 -10.50
N VAL A 303 -3.82 8.49 -9.42
CA VAL A 303 -3.98 8.97 -8.04
C VAL A 303 -2.76 8.60 -7.23
N PHE A 304 -2.08 9.59 -6.67
CA PHE A 304 -0.92 9.40 -5.80
C PHE A 304 -1.22 9.91 -4.40
N ARG A 305 -1.09 9.06 -3.41
CA ARG A 305 -1.12 9.45 -2.01
C ARG A 305 0.30 9.66 -1.52
N VAL A 306 0.56 10.85 -1.01
CA VAL A 306 1.91 11.27 -0.63
C VAL A 306 1.92 11.96 0.74
N ARG A 307 3.10 11.95 1.39
CA ARG A 307 3.40 12.80 2.53
C ARG A 307 4.38 13.89 2.08
N ASP A 308 4.14 15.14 2.45
CA ASP A 308 5.08 16.22 2.17
C ASP A 308 6.09 16.32 3.31
N SER A 309 7.36 16.03 3.02
CA SER A 309 8.45 16.08 4.02
C SER A 309 8.81 17.50 4.45
N ASP A 310 8.41 18.52 3.67
CA ASP A 310 8.68 19.93 3.95
C ASP A 310 7.52 20.59 4.73
N HIS A 311 6.33 19.97 4.76
CA HIS A 311 5.12 20.48 5.39
C HIS A 311 4.38 19.36 6.14
N SER A 312 4.63 19.26 7.45
CA SER A 312 4.04 18.21 8.31
C SER A 312 2.60 18.51 8.78
N HIS A 313 2.05 19.67 8.40
CA HIS A 313 0.70 20.11 8.74
C HIS A 313 -0.01 20.64 7.50
N GLU A 314 -0.94 21.57 7.63
CA GLU A 314 -1.69 22.12 6.51
C GLU A 314 -0.78 22.58 5.37
N ILE A 315 -0.99 22.00 4.16
CA ILE A 315 -0.15 22.29 3.00
C ILE A 315 -0.59 23.59 2.35
N PRO A 316 0.31 24.56 2.18
CA PRO A 316 -0.01 25.83 1.56
C PRO A 316 -0.47 25.66 0.11
N SER A 317 -1.47 26.44 -0.33
CA SER A 317 -1.98 26.37 -1.71
C SER A 317 -0.89 26.58 -2.78
N PHE A 318 0.07 27.48 -2.54
CA PHE A 318 1.18 27.72 -3.45
C PHE A 318 2.04 26.46 -3.66
N ARG A 319 2.17 25.60 -2.66
CA ARG A 319 2.91 24.34 -2.75
C ARG A 319 2.20 23.35 -3.67
N ILE A 320 0.90 23.25 -3.55
CA ILE A 320 0.05 22.45 -4.44
C ILE A 320 0.18 22.95 -5.88
N ASP A 321 0.09 24.26 -6.09
CA ASP A 321 0.21 24.88 -7.43
C ASP A 321 1.60 24.66 -8.04
N GLU A 322 2.66 24.75 -7.24
CA GLU A 322 4.04 24.48 -7.66
C GLU A 322 4.19 23.05 -8.18
N ILE A 323 3.68 22.08 -7.40
CA ILE A 323 3.77 20.66 -7.77
C ILE A 323 2.93 20.39 -9.01
N ALA A 324 1.70 20.87 -9.05
CA ALA A 324 0.82 20.75 -10.21
C ALA A 324 1.44 21.36 -11.49
N ALA A 325 2.11 22.51 -11.39
CA ALA A 325 2.83 23.12 -12.49
C ALA A 325 4.02 22.25 -12.94
N ALA A 326 4.78 21.67 -12.01
CA ALA A 326 5.89 20.78 -12.34
C ALA A 326 5.40 19.50 -13.05
N ILE A 327 4.30 18.89 -12.57
CA ILE A 327 3.66 17.75 -13.20
C ILE A 327 3.28 18.08 -14.65
N ARG A 328 2.56 19.20 -14.86
CA ARG A 328 2.16 19.59 -16.23
C ARG A 328 3.34 19.81 -17.17
N ARG A 329 4.43 20.45 -16.71
CA ARG A 329 5.63 20.68 -17.50
C ARG A 329 6.31 19.39 -17.92
N VAL A 330 6.43 18.43 -17.04
CA VAL A 330 7.05 17.12 -17.32
C VAL A 330 6.18 16.31 -18.27
N LEU A 331 4.87 16.23 -18.04
CA LEU A 331 3.97 15.47 -18.91
C LEU A 331 3.86 16.07 -20.31
N ARG A 332 4.05 17.39 -20.48
CA ARG A 332 4.14 18.04 -21.79
C ARG A 332 5.52 17.91 -22.46
N GLY A 333 6.49 17.30 -21.80
CA GLY A 333 7.86 17.20 -22.31
C GLY A 333 8.65 18.51 -22.28
N GLU A 334 8.18 19.52 -21.55
CA GLU A 334 8.86 20.82 -21.39
C GLU A 334 10.07 20.73 -20.44
N THR A 335 10.11 19.71 -19.61
CA THR A 335 11.18 19.47 -18.63
C THR A 335 11.35 17.97 -18.42
N GLU A 336 12.59 17.49 -18.44
CA GLU A 336 12.92 16.11 -18.14
C GLU A 336 12.96 15.88 -16.62
N VAL A 337 12.50 14.69 -16.18
CA VAL A 337 12.50 14.29 -14.75
C VAL A 337 13.90 14.31 -14.17
N GLU A 338 14.88 13.82 -14.92
CA GLU A 338 16.29 13.78 -14.52
C GLU A 338 16.85 15.16 -14.20
N THR A 339 16.40 16.18 -14.93
CA THR A 339 16.79 17.58 -14.68
C THR A 339 16.24 18.08 -13.33
N LEU A 340 15.00 17.70 -12.98
CA LEU A 340 14.42 18.04 -11.69
C LEU A 340 15.11 17.30 -10.55
N LEU A 341 15.42 16.03 -10.72
CA LEU A 341 16.12 15.22 -9.71
C LEU A 341 17.55 15.75 -9.47
N ARG A 342 18.29 16.12 -10.52
CA ARG A 342 19.63 16.73 -10.38
C ARG A 342 19.59 18.10 -9.68
N SER A 343 18.57 18.90 -9.92
CA SER A 343 18.42 20.20 -9.25
C SER A 343 18.18 20.02 -7.74
N ARG A 344 17.51 18.93 -7.32
CA ARG A 344 17.36 18.55 -5.93
C ARG A 344 18.70 18.26 -5.24
N GLY A 345 19.61 17.51 -5.90
CA GLY A 345 20.91 17.13 -5.33
C GLY A 345 21.80 18.32 -4.98
N ARG A 346 21.65 19.47 -5.65
CA ARG A 346 22.40 20.69 -5.32
C ARG A 346 21.98 21.36 -4.01
N PHE A 347 20.77 21.07 -3.50
CA PHE A 347 20.19 21.64 -2.28
C PHE A 347 19.94 20.58 -1.21
N ALA A 348 20.25 19.32 -1.45
CA ALA A 348 20.10 18.28 -0.45
C ALA A 348 21.15 18.52 0.66
N VAL A 349 20.68 18.93 1.82
CA VAL A 349 21.39 18.69 3.07
C VAL A 349 21.72 17.19 3.10
N ARG A 350 23.00 16.85 3.29
CA ARG A 350 23.49 15.47 3.37
C ARG A 350 22.48 14.65 4.15
N ALA A 351 21.77 13.75 3.45
CA ALA A 351 21.10 12.69 4.14
C ALA A 351 22.16 12.03 5.02
N THR A 352 21.93 11.99 6.31
CA THR A 352 22.80 11.27 7.23
C THR A 352 22.81 9.83 6.71
N VAL A 353 23.91 9.47 6.08
CA VAL A 353 24.18 8.09 5.68
C VAL A 353 24.31 7.34 7.00
N GLY A 354 23.21 6.77 7.45
CA GLY A 354 23.24 5.79 8.53
C GLY A 354 24.09 4.59 8.11
N PRO A 355 24.59 3.78 9.03
CA PRO A 355 25.31 2.56 8.70
C PRO A 355 24.40 1.71 7.81
N HIS A 356 24.91 1.31 6.65
CA HIS A 356 24.19 0.53 5.65
C HIS A 356 23.62 -0.74 6.28
N SER A 357 22.33 -0.99 6.08
CA SER A 357 21.78 -2.31 6.33
C SER A 357 22.41 -3.28 5.32
N ASP A 358 22.97 -4.38 5.82
CA ASP A 358 23.57 -5.44 4.98
C ASP A 358 22.52 -6.29 4.26
N LEU A 359 21.26 -5.85 4.23
CA LEU A 359 20.19 -6.59 3.55
C LEU A 359 20.32 -6.41 2.04
N PRO A 360 20.42 -7.54 1.30
CA PRO A 360 20.63 -7.48 -0.14
C PRO A 360 19.39 -6.97 -0.87
N LEU A 361 19.61 -6.24 -1.96
CA LEU A 361 18.60 -5.97 -2.96
C LEU A 361 17.91 -7.28 -3.37
N ARG A 362 16.59 -7.30 -3.34
CA ARG A 362 15.80 -8.46 -3.71
C ARG A 362 14.59 -8.06 -4.52
N VAL A 363 14.37 -8.72 -5.65
CA VAL A 363 13.15 -8.63 -6.45
C VAL A 363 12.45 -9.98 -6.43
N VAL A 364 11.20 -10.00 -6.00
CA VAL A 364 10.35 -11.20 -5.96
C VAL A 364 9.17 -11.00 -6.88
N VAL A 365 8.89 -11.99 -7.71
CA VAL A 365 7.71 -12.02 -8.57
C VAL A 365 6.74 -13.04 -8.00
N ASP A 366 5.56 -12.57 -7.58
CA ASP A 366 4.49 -13.38 -7.01
C ASP A 366 3.33 -13.44 -8.01
N ASN A 367 3.07 -14.64 -8.50
CA ASN A 367 1.97 -14.92 -9.42
C ASN A 367 0.84 -15.74 -8.78
N ASP A 368 0.94 -16.02 -7.48
CA ASP A 368 -0.01 -16.90 -6.79
C ASP A 368 -1.01 -16.12 -5.93
N SER A 369 -0.65 -14.90 -5.54
CA SER A 369 -1.46 -14.08 -4.62
C SER A 369 -2.54 -13.25 -5.30
N SER A 370 -2.59 -13.19 -6.62
CA SER A 370 -3.65 -12.50 -7.38
C SER A 370 -3.99 -13.25 -8.66
N ASP A 371 -5.26 -13.41 -8.97
CA ASP A 371 -5.72 -14.00 -10.24
C ASP A 371 -5.70 -13.00 -11.40
N ARG A 372 -5.63 -11.70 -11.11
CA ARG A 372 -5.80 -10.60 -12.08
C ARG A 372 -4.51 -10.05 -12.64
N CYS A 373 -3.45 -10.04 -11.84
CA CYS A 373 -2.19 -9.39 -12.18
C CYS A 373 -0.99 -10.17 -11.63
N THR A 374 0.19 -9.80 -12.08
CA THR A 374 1.46 -10.22 -11.53
C THR A 374 1.88 -9.22 -10.46
N ILE A 375 2.35 -9.69 -9.32
CA ILE A 375 2.83 -8.84 -8.23
C ILE A 375 4.36 -8.88 -8.23
N ILE A 376 4.99 -7.71 -8.14
CA ILE A 376 6.44 -7.56 -8.08
C ILE A 376 6.79 -6.84 -6.79
N ASP A 377 7.43 -7.56 -5.86
CA ASP A 377 7.97 -7.01 -4.62
C ASP A 377 9.43 -6.60 -4.83
N VAL A 378 9.76 -5.35 -4.60
CA VAL A 378 11.11 -4.81 -4.69
C VAL A 378 11.59 -4.39 -3.31
N PHE A 379 12.65 -5.02 -2.84
CA PHE A 379 13.35 -4.69 -1.59
C PHE A 379 14.64 -3.95 -1.97
N ALA A 380 14.74 -2.67 -1.63
CA ALA A 380 15.87 -1.83 -1.97
C ALA A 380 16.13 -0.78 -0.87
N HIS A 381 17.22 -0.03 -0.96
CA HIS A 381 17.46 1.08 -0.04
C HIS A 381 16.63 2.30 -0.44
N ASP A 382 16.03 2.97 0.56
CA ASP A 382 15.26 4.20 0.30
C ASP A 382 16.17 5.30 -0.25
N ARG A 383 15.93 5.67 -1.49
CA ARG A 383 16.66 6.74 -2.18
C ARG A 383 15.74 7.57 -3.06
N PRO A 384 15.94 8.89 -3.06
CA PRO A 384 15.18 9.77 -3.93
C PRO A 384 15.33 9.35 -5.41
N GLY A 385 14.20 9.11 -6.07
CA GLY A 385 14.15 8.72 -7.47
C GLY A 385 14.17 7.20 -7.73
N LEU A 386 14.26 6.37 -6.69
CA LEU A 386 14.19 4.91 -6.86
C LEU A 386 12.87 4.48 -7.55
N LEU A 387 11.73 4.97 -7.07
CA LEU A 387 10.43 4.65 -7.66
C LEU A 387 10.33 5.10 -9.12
N TYR A 388 10.96 6.24 -9.47
CA TYR A 388 11.11 6.67 -10.85
C TYR A 388 11.91 5.67 -11.67
N ALA A 389 13.07 5.22 -11.17
CA ALA A 389 13.92 4.27 -11.87
C ALA A 389 13.21 2.92 -12.09
N ILE A 390 12.56 2.39 -11.06
CA ILE A 390 11.77 1.15 -11.16
C ILE A 390 10.63 1.32 -12.17
N GLY A 391 9.84 2.38 -12.03
CA GLY A 391 8.70 2.63 -12.93
C GLY A 391 9.12 2.80 -14.39
N LYS A 392 10.30 3.39 -14.65
CA LYS A 392 10.88 3.51 -15.99
C LYS A 392 11.23 2.15 -16.57
N VAL A 393 11.84 1.27 -15.78
CA VAL A 393 12.15 -0.12 -16.20
C VAL A 393 10.87 -0.90 -16.49
N LEU A 394 9.86 -0.80 -15.64
CA LEU A 394 8.56 -1.46 -15.87
C LEU A 394 7.94 -0.99 -17.21
N PHE A 395 8.01 0.30 -17.49
CA PHE A 395 7.54 0.86 -18.76
C PHE A 395 8.35 0.36 -19.96
N GLU A 396 9.68 0.31 -19.87
CA GLU A 396 10.57 -0.21 -20.94
C GLU A 396 10.37 -1.72 -21.19
N LEU A 397 9.90 -2.47 -20.19
CA LEU A 397 9.52 -3.89 -20.31
C LEU A 397 8.10 -4.11 -20.83
N ASP A 398 7.41 -3.05 -21.26
CA ASP A 398 6.02 -3.10 -21.73
C ASP A 398 5.07 -3.67 -20.66
N LEU A 399 5.24 -3.18 -19.42
CA LEU A 399 4.38 -3.53 -18.29
C LEU A 399 3.50 -2.34 -17.91
N SER A 400 2.22 -2.62 -17.75
CA SER A 400 1.25 -1.66 -17.24
C SER A 400 1.14 -1.80 -15.71
N VAL A 401 1.47 -0.73 -14.98
CA VAL A 401 1.26 -0.66 -13.53
C VAL A 401 -0.20 -0.31 -13.28
N LEU A 402 -0.91 -1.13 -12.50
CA LEU A 402 -2.28 -0.89 -12.06
C LEU A 402 -2.30 -0.17 -10.71
N GLN A 403 -1.42 -0.60 -9.82
CA GLN A 403 -1.30 -0.08 -8.46
C GLN A 403 0.15 -0.21 -7.99
N ALA A 404 0.57 0.72 -7.16
CA ALA A 404 1.82 0.59 -6.40
C ALA A 404 1.56 0.90 -4.93
N LYS A 405 2.10 0.07 -4.05
CA LYS A 405 2.12 0.29 -2.59
C LYS A 405 3.56 0.46 -2.16
N ILE A 406 3.84 1.60 -1.59
CA ILE A 406 5.18 2.00 -1.19
C ILE A 406 5.26 1.96 0.33
N THR A 407 6.09 1.12 0.87
CA THR A 407 6.24 1.00 2.32
C THR A 407 7.70 1.21 2.68
N THR A 408 7.99 2.34 3.27
CA THR A 408 9.33 2.59 3.80
C THR A 408 9.42 1.99 5.20
N HIS A 409 10.22 0.97 5.32
CA HIS A 409 10.67 0.45 6.61
C HIS A 409 12.11 0.91 6.79
N PHE A 410 12.25 2.11 7.37
CA PHE A 410 13.50 2.63 7.88
C PHE A 410 14.47 3.18 6.82
N ASP A 411 15.39 2.47 6.28
CA ASP A 411 16.24 2.77 5.13
C ASP A 411 16.04 1.77 4.00
N GLN A 412 15.09 0.84 4.17
CA GLN A 412 14.65 -0.05 3.12
C GLN A 412 13.25 0.33 2.66
N VAL A 413 13.12 0.41 1.36
CA VAL A 413 11.83 0.49 0.68
C VAL A 413 11.41 -0.91 0.31
N LEU A 414 10.16 -1.22 0.61
CA LEU A 414 9.47 -2.32 0.00
C LEU A 414 8.41 -1.74 -0.93
N ASP A 415 8.71 -1.73 -2.19
CA ASP A 415 7.78 -1.31 -3.22
C ASP A 415 7.08 -2.53 -3.82
N VAL A 416 5.77 -2.54 -3.78
CA VAL A 416 4.94 -3.59 -4.35
C VAL A 416 4.20 -3.05 -5.56
N PHE A 417 4.45 -3.64 -6.72
CA PHE A 417 3.80 -3.27 -7.99
C PHE A 417 2.84 -4.36 -8.43
N PHE A 418 1.63 -3.97 -8.73
CA PHE A 418 0.62 -4.80 -9.36
C PHE A 418 0.65 -4.49 -10.85
N VAL A 419 1.10 -5.44 -11.66
CA VAL A 419 1.36 -5.21 -13.08
C VAL A 419 0.65 -6.22 -13.98
N THR A 420 0.35 -5.77 -15.19
CA THR A 420 -0.10 -6.60 -16.32
C THR A 420 0.84 -6.40 -17.50
N ASP A 421 0.71 -7.21 -18.54
CA ASP A 421 1.32 -6.94 -19.82
C ASP A 421 0.65 -5.76 -20.55
N GLY A 422 1.20 -5.34 -21.69
CA GLY A 422 0.63 -4.25 -22.50
C GLY A 422 -0.79 -4.53 -23.05
N ALA A 423 -1.26 -5.78 -23.00
CA ALA A 423 -2.62 -6.16 -23.35
C ALA A 423 -3.58 -6.15 -22.14
N GLY A 424 -3.11 -5.81 -20.94
CA GLY A 424 -3.88 -5.80 -19.71
C GLY A 424 -4.07 -7.18 -19.08
N CYS A 425 -3.27 -8.19 -19.48
CA CYS A 425 -3.37 -9.56 -19.00
C CYS A 425 -2.26 -9.87 -17.97
N LYS A 426 -2.57 -10.76 -17.04
CA LYS A 426 -1.58 -11.34 -16.13
C LYS A 426 -0.50 -12.09 -16.91
N ILE A 427 0.77 -11.97 -16.47
CA ILE A 427 1.92 -12.57 -17.15
C ILE A 427 2.06 -14.03 -16.73
N HIS A 428 1.88 -14.97 -17.66
CA HIS A 428 1.97 -16.40 -17.38
C HIS A 428 3.27 -17.04 -17.84
N ASP A 429 4.01 -16.40 -18.76
CA ASP A 429 5.26 -16.94 -19.29
C ASP A 429 6.40 -16.88 -18.26
N GLY A 430 6.87 -18.03 -17.82
CA GLY A 430 7.94 -18.15 -16.84
C GLY A 430 9.28 -17.55 -17.29
N ALA A 431 9.59 -17.60 -18.59
CA ALA A 431 10.79 -16.98 -19.13
C ALA A 431 10.70 -15.46 -19.05
N ARG A 432 9.54 -14.88 -19.37
CA ARG A 432 9.27 -13.43 -19.23
C ARG A 432 9.33 -12.98 -17.76
N LEU A 433 8.75 -13.74 -16.82
CA LEU A 433 8.83 -13.44 -15.38
C LEU A 433 10.28 -13.43 -14.87
N THR A 434 11.10 -14.38 -15.34
CA THR A 434 12.53 -14.42 -15.00
C THR A 434 13.28 -13.21 -15.57
N ALA A 435 13.04 -12.86 -16.83
CA ALA A 435 13.65 -11.68 -17.47
C ALA A 435 13.28 -10.38 -16.78
N ILE A 436 12.01 -10.21 -16.36
CA ILE A 436 11.54 -9.05 -15.60
C ILE A 436 12.33 -8.93 -14.29
N ARG A 437 12.41 -10.03 -13.52
CA ARG A 437 13.15 -10.05 -12.24
C ARG A 437 14.62 -9.69 -12.43
N GLU A 438 15.28 -10.26 -13.43
CA GLU A 438 16.69 -10.03 -13.68
C GLU A 438 16.96 -8.59 -14.15
N CYS A 439 16.15 -8.06 -15.05
CA CYS A 439 16.27 -6.69 -15.54
C CYS A 439 16.07 -5.67 -14.41
N LEU A 440 15.03 -5.82 -13.59
CA LEU A 440 14.78 -4.96 -12.43
C LEU A 440 15.96 -5.02 -11.44
N SER A 441 16.41 -6.23 -11.08
CA SER A 441 17.54 -6.40 -10.17
C SER A 441 18.81 -5.73 -10.68
N GLN A 442 19.10 -5.83 -11.97
CA GLN A 442 20.27 -5.20 -12.60
C GLN A 442 20.17 -3.68 -12.59
N GLN A 443 19.03 -3.13 -13.00
CA GLN A 443 18.86 -1.68 -13.09
C GLN A 443 18.86 -1.00 -11.71
N ILE A 444 18.25 -1.61 -10.71
CA ILE A 444 18.28 -1.09 -9.34
C ILE A 444 19.70 -1.15 -8.77
N ASN A 445 20.46 -2.23 -9.03
CA ASN A 445 21.88 -2.30 -8.64
C ASN A 445 22.72 -1.18 -9.28
N ILE A 446 22.49 -0.88 -10.57
CA ILE A 446 23.15 0.26 -11.24
C ILE A 446 22.78 1.57 -10.55
N PHE A 447 21.50 1.81 -10.30
CA PHE A 447 21.02 3.01 -9.63
C PHE A 447 21.61 3.18 -8.23
N GLU A 448 21.74 2.09 -7.47
CA GLU A 448 22.37 2.13 -6.13
C GLU A 448 23.86 2.38 -6.18
N ASN A 449 24.57 1.88 -7.19
CA ASN A 449 26.01 2.06 -7.34
C ASN A 449 26.39 3.45 -7.87
N ASP A 450 25.64 4.01 -8.82
CA ASP A 450 25.88 5.36 -9.34
C ASP A 450 25.74 6.41 -8.22
N ALA A 451 24.79 6.22 -7.33
CA ALA A 451 24.62 7.10 -6.18
C ALA A 451 25.76 6.99 -5.12
N ARG A 452 26.56 5.91 -5.15
CA ARG A 452 27.77 5.74 -4.30
C ARG A 452 28.98 6.45 -4.88
N SER A 453 29.04 6.63 -6.19
CA SER A 453 30.16 7.30 -6.86
C SER A 453 30.08 8.84 -6.79
N ASP A 454 28.89 9.41 -6.54
CA ASP A 454 28.64 10.85 -6.41
C ASP A 454 28.70 11.36 -4.95
N SER A 455 28.96 10.51 -3.97
CA SER A 455 29.08 10.82 -2.54
C SER A 455 30.54 10.77 -2.06
#